data_7ec00eb910e3e3f33ba6bdeb4aaa5435
#
_entry.id   7ec00eb910e3e3f33ba6bdeb4aaa5435
#
_cell.length_a   1.000
_cell.length_b   1.000
_cell.length_c   1.000
_cell.angle_alpha   90.00
_cell.angle_beta   90.00
_cell.angle_gamma   90.00
#
_symmetry.space_group_name_H-M   'P 1'
#
loop_
_entity.id
_entity.type
_entity.pdbx_description
1 polymer ?
#
loop_
_entity_poly.entity_id
_entity_poly.type
_entity_poly.pdbx_seq_one_letter_code
_entity_poly.pdbx_strand_id
1 'polypeptide(L)'
;MFDLSLGLDEALKKVAESKAKEVREFYSDSIIISADTIVCLDQKILGKPKSKEDAIKTLNALSNRRHQVKTGVCVIYKNQTFLHVETTDVYFKKLTEQDIISYVNSGKCMDKAGSYGIQNVILWIILKAIIPMW
;
A
#
# COMPACT_ATOMS: atom_id res chain seq x y z
N MET A 1 -1.73 1.56 15.76
CA MET A 1 -1.94 0.53 14.75
C MET A 1 -0.63 -0.02 14.19
N PHE A 2 0.23 0.81 13.63
CA PHE A 2 1.57 0.37 13.23
C PHE A 2 2.59 0.72 14.29
N ASP A 3 3.25 -0.29 14.83
CA ASP A 3 4.40 -0.09 15.69
C ASP A 3 5.65 0.02 14.80
N LEU A 4 6.14 1.23 14.61
CA LEU A 4 7.27 1.49 13.72
C LEU A 4 8.63 1.33 14.38
N SER A 5 8.67 0.91 15.65
CA SER A 5 9.93 0.75 16.37
C SER A 5 10.88 -0.28 15.72
N LEU A 6 10.32 -1.29 15.04
CA LEU A 6 11.08 -2.34 14.36
C LEU A 6 11.17 -2.13 12.83
N GLY A 7 10.72 -0.97 12.33
CA GLY A 7 10.69 -0.66 10.90
C GLY A 7 9.38 -1.02 10.22
N LEU A 8 9.23 -0.56 8.98
CA LEU A 8 7.97 -0.72 8.23
C LEU A 8 7.63 -2.16 7.91
N ASP A 9 8.61 -2.96 7.52
CA ASP A 9 8.36 -4.35 7.11
C ASP A 9 7.87 -5.18 8.30
N GLU A 10 8.48 -5.05 9.45
CA GLU A 10 8.06 -5.76 10.64
C GLU A 10 6.70 -5.29 11.15
N ALA A 11 6.44 -3.98 11.09
CA ALA A 11 5.14 -3.43 11.46
C ALA A 11 4.03 -3.97 10.56
N LEU A 12 4.29 -4.06 9.25
CA LEU A 12 3.33 -4.56 8.28
C LEU A 12 3.06 -6.05 8.48
N LYS A 13 4.09 -6.85 8.77
CA LYS A 13 3.94 -8.27 9.11
C LYS A 13 3.04 -8.44 10.33
N LYS A 14 3.23 -7.65 11.37
CA LYS A 14 2.42 -7.73 12.59
C LYS A 14 0.95 -7.41 12.32
N VAL A 15 0.67 -6.43 11.49
CA VAL A 15 -0.71 -6.08 11.14
C VAL A 15 -1.37 -7.21 10.37
N ALA A 16 -0.69 -7.79 9.38
CA ALA A 16 -1.20 -8.91 8.61
C ALA A 16 -1.45 -10.13 9.53
N GLU A 17 -0.51 -10.43 10.42
CA GLU A 17 -0.65 -11.52 11.37
C GLU A 17 -1.82 -11.32 12.32
N SER A 18 -1.99 -10.11 12.85
CA SER A 18 -3.10 -9.77 13.74
C SER A 18 -4.46 -9.99 13.07
N LYS A 19 -4.59 -9.56 11.81
CA LYS A 19 -5.82 -9.79 11.04
C LYS A 19 -6.11 -11.28 10.84
N ALA A 20 -5.08 -12.05 10.52
CA ALA A 20 -5.23 -13.50 10.33
C ALA A 20 -5.64 -14.20 11.62
N LYS A 21 -5.05 -13.81 12.74
CA LYS A 21 -5.38 -14.40 14.06
C LYS A 21 -6.81 -14.13 14.48
N GLU A 22 -7.34 -12.96 14.21
CA GLU A 22 -8.75 -12.65 14.49
C GLU A 22 -9.70 -13.58 13.75
N VAL A 23 -9.43 -13.85 12.48
CA VAL A 23 -10.24 -14.76 11.67
C VAL A 23 -10.08 -16.21 12.13
N ARG A 24 -8.87 -16.59 12.51
CA ARG A 24 -8.59 -17.94 12.98
C ARG A 24 -9.44 -18.36 14.17
N GLU A 25 -9.82 -17.45 15.03
CA GLU A 25 -10.68 -17.74 16.17
C GLU A 25 -12.01 -18.36 15.76
N PHE A 26 -12.49 -18.02 14.55
CA PHE A 26 -13.76 -18.53 14.02
C PHE A 26 -13.58 -19.68 13.04
N TYR A 27 -12.38 -19.92 12.53
CA TYR A 27 -12.11 -20.91 11.47
C TYR A 27 -10.82 -21.67 11.75
N SER A 28 -10.76 -22.34 12.90
CA SER A 28 -9.54 -22.98 13.38
C SER A 28 -9.00 -24.10 12.48
N ASP A 29 -9.87 -24.73 11.67
CA ASP A 29 -9.49 -25.82 10.78
C ASP A 29 -9.20 -25.39 9.35
N SER A 30 -9.30 -24.10 9.08
CA SER A 30 -9.13 -23.56 7.74
C SER A 30 -7.74 -22.97 7.55
N ILE A 31 -7.32 -22.84 6.29
CA ILE A 31 -6.17 -22.03 5.93
C ILE A 31 -6.63 -20.57 5.96
N ILE A 32 -5.95 -19.76 6.75
CA ILE A 32 -6.27 -18.33 6.86
C ILE A 32 -5.22 -17.54 6.11
N ILE A 33 -5.66 -16.67 5.22
CA ILE A 33 -4.77 -15.79 4.45
C ILE A 33 -5.22 -14.34 4.73
N SER A 34 -4.29 -13.51 5.11
CA SER A 34 -4.52 -12.08 5.25
C SER A 34 -3.46 -11.30 4.51
N ALA A 35 -3.80 -10.08 4.11
CA ALA A 35 -2.86 -9.18 3.47
C ALA A 35 -3.20 -7.74 3.86
N ASP A 36 -2.18 -6.91 3.90
CA ASP A 36 -2.33 -5.47 4.10
C ASP A 36 -1.32 -4.75 3.24
N THR A 37 -1.75 -3.66 2.60
CA THR A 37 -0.92 -2.90 1.67
C THR A 37 -0.78 -1.47 2.15
N ILE A 38 0.45 -0.97 2.14
CA ILE A 38 0.74 0.42 2.44
C ILE A 38 1.49 1.07 1.28
N VAL A 39 1.31 2.37 1.16
CA VAL A 39 2.07 3.22 0.24
C VAL A 39 3.00 4.06 1.09
N CYS A 40 4.28 4.09 0.76
CA CYS A 40 5.26 4.84 1.54
C CYS A 40 6.14 5.72 0.65
N LEU A 41 6.44 6.90 1.17
CA LEU A 41 7.36 7.85 0.56
C LEU A 41 8.38 8.25 1.62
N ASP A 42 9.66 8.01 1.35
CA ASP A 42 10.76 8.32 2.28
C ASP A 42 10.52 7.75 3.69
N GLN A 43 10.08 6.50 3.76
CA GLN A 43 9.76 5.78 5.00
C GLN A 43 8.52 6.30 5.74
N LYS A 44 7.76 7.20 5.13
CA LYS A 44 6.48 7.67 5.67
C LYS A 44 5.33 6.93 5.03
N ILE A 45 4.40 6.44 5.84
CA ILE A 45 3.18 5.79 5.35
C ILE A 45 2.21 6.89 4.88
N LEU A 46 1.73 6.74 3.64
CA LEU A 46 0.71 7.63 3.08
C LEU A 46 -0.64 6.93 3.19
N GLY A 47 -1.52 7.49 3.99
CA GLY A 47 -2.86 6.96 4.17
C GLY A 47 -3.83 7.42 3.08
N LYS A 48 -5.11 7.11 3.29
CA LYS A 48 -6.19 7.64 2.47
C LYS A 48 -6.28 9.15 2.65
N PRO A 49 -6.57 9.91 1.60
CA PRO A 49 -6.67 11.37 1.74
C PRO A 49 -7.86 11.75 2.62
N LYS A 50 -7.68 12.76 3.45
CA LYS A 50 -8.73 13.27 4.34
C LYS A 50 -9.62 14.31 3.64
N SER A 51 -9.14 14.87 2.55
CA SER A 51 -9.82 15.91 1.77
C SER A 51 -9.25 15.94 0.36
N LYS A 52 -9.87 16.70 -0.53
CA LYS A 52 -9.34 16.91 -1.88
C LYS A 52 -7.99 17.62 -1.84
N GLU A 53 -7.85 18.59 -0.95
CA GLU A 53 -6.60 19.33 -0.74
C GLU A 53 -5.49 18.41 -0.28
N ASP A 54 -5.80 17.49 0.61
CA ASP A 54 -4.84 16.47 1.09
C ASP A 54 -4.41 15.54 -0.04
N ALA A 55 -5.35 15.11 -0.88
CA ALA A 55 -5.05 14.30 -2.06
C ALA A 55 -4.14 15.03 -3.04
N ILE A 56 -4.41 16.32 -3.30
CA ILE A 56 -3.57 17.15 -4.17
C ILE A 56 -2.15 17.23 -3.62
N LYS A 57 -2.02 17.48 -2.33
CA LYS A 57 -0.72 17.56 -1.66
C LYS A 57 0.07 16.25 -1.80
N THR A 58 -0.61 15.12 -1.58
CA THR A 58 0.02 13.81 -1.69
C THR A 58 0.51 13.54 -3.12
N LEU A 59 -0.33 13.80 -4.12
CA LEU A 59 0.04 13.58 -5.51
C LEU A 59 1.19 14.49 -5.95
N ASN A 60 1.23 15.74 -5.47
CA ASN A 60 2.36 16.62 -5.71
C ASN A 60 3.65 16.07 -5.11
N ALA A 61 3.57 15.49 -3.93
CA ALA A 61 4.73 14.88 -3.28
C ALA A 61 5.23 13.64 -4.04
N LEU A 62 4.34 12.89 -4.65
CA LEU A 62 4.67 11.69 -5.43
C LEU A 62 5.15 11.99 -6.85
N SER A 63 4.81 13.17 -7.39
CA SER A 63 5.13 13.56 -8.75
C SER A 63 6.62 13.54 -9.02
N ASN A 64 7.02 12.96 -10.15
CA ASN A 64 8.40 12.98 -10.64
C ASN A 64 9.41 12.36 -9.66
N ARG A 65 9.00 11.32 -8.94
CA ARG A 65 9.91 10.63 -8.02
C ARG A 65 9.48 9.20 -7.74
N ARG A 66 10.35 8.46 -7.09
CA ARG A 66 10.11 7.09 -6.67
C ARG A 66 9.41 7.06 -5.30
N HIS A 67 8.46 6.17 -5.16
CA HIS A 67 7.93 5.76 -3.86
C HIS A 67 7.78 4.23 -3.83
N GLN A 68 7.29 3.68 -2.73
CA GLN A 68 7.17 2.23 -2.57
C GLN A 68 5.76 1.83 -2.18
N VAL A 69 5.33 0.69 -2.70
CA VAL A 69 4.12 -0.01 -2.27
C VAL A 69 4.57 -1.30 -1.62
N LYS A 70 4.16 -1.53 -0.38
CA LYS A 70 4.51 -2.72 0.38
C LYS A 70 3.26 -3.50 0.73
N THR A 71 3.29 -4.80 0.52
CA THR A 71 2.19 -5.70 0.90
C THR A 71 2.73 -6.75 1.86
N GLY A 72 2.16 -6.78 3.06
CA GLY A 72 2.43 -7.84 4.02
C GLY A 72 1.38 -8.93 3.88
N VAL A 73 1.82 -10.18 3.89
CA VAL A 73 0.97 -11.35 3.77
C VAL A 73 1.20 -12.27 4.95
N CYS A 74 0.13 -12.78 5.51
CA CYS A 74 0.19 -13.82 6.55
C CYS A 74 -0.64 -15.02 6.10
N VAL A 75 -0.07 -16.21 6.23
CA VAL A 75 -0.78 -17.47 6.02
C VAL A 75 -0.67 -18.27 7.30
N ILE A 76 -1.81 -18.68 7.86
CA ILE A 76 -1.86 -19.53 9.04
C ILE A 76 -2.54 -20.84 8.65
N TYR A 77 -1.90 -21.95 8.96
CA TYR A 77 -2.46 -23.27 8.81
C TYR A 77 -2.06 -24.13 10.00
N LYS A 78 -3.04 -24.54 10.79
CA LYS A 78 -2.81 -25.27 12.05
C LYS A 78 -1.86 -24.50 12.96
N ASN A 79 -0.70 -25.05 13.30
CA ASN A 79 0.29 -24.41 14.18
C ASN A 79 1.38 -23.66 13.42
N GLN A 80 1.23 -23.53 12.10
CA GLN A 80 2.25 -22.89 11.27
C GLN A 80 1.79 -21.50 10.85
N THR A 81 2.68 -20.53 10.94
CA THR A 81 2.45 -19.16 10.50
C THR A 81 3.55 -18.77 9.53
N PHE A 82 3.15 -18.29 8.36
CA PHE A 82 4.05 -17.82 7.32
C PHE A 82 3.81 -16.32 7.11
N LEU A 83 4.90 -15.55 7.16
CA LEU A 83 4.85 -14.09 6.99
C LEU A 83 5.79 -13.68 5.87
N HIS A 84 5.33 -12.76 5.03
CA HIS A 84 6.12 -12.24 3.93
C HIS A 84 5.75 -10.78 3.65
N VAL A 85 6.72 -9.97 3.24
CA VAL A 85 6.50 -8.61 2.75
C VAL A 85 7.07 -8.50 1.35
N GLU A 86 6.25 -8.02 0.42
CA GLU A 86 6.66 -7.71 -0.93
C GLU A 86 6.72 -6.21 -1.11
N THR A 87 7.82 -5.71 -1.68
CA THR A 87 8.03 -4.28 -1.92
C THR A 87 8.13 -4.03 -3.42
N THR A 88 7.35 -3.07 -3.90
CA THR A 88 7.38 -2.62 -5.29
C THR A 88 7.80 -1.16 -5.34
N ASP A 89 8.83 -0.87 -6.13
CA ASP A 89 9.21 0.51 -6.41
C ASP A 89 8.31 1.05 -7.53
N VAL A 90 7.72 2.21 -7.29
CA VAL A 90 6.84 2.89 -8.23
C VAL A 90 7.44 4.24 -8.59
N TYR A 91 7.53 4.51 -9.89
CA TYR A 91 8.09 5.76 -10.41
C TYR A 91 6.99 6.53 -11.13
N PHE A 92 6.62 7.68 -10.57
CA PHE A 92 5.69 8.58 -11.24
C PHE A 92 6.44 9.48 -12.21
N LYS A 93 5.85 9.71 -13.38
CA LYS A 93 6.26 10.81 -14.23
C LYS A 93 5.96 12.14 -13.54
N LYS A 94 6.47 13.23 -14.08
CA LYS A 94 6.07 14.56 -13.64
C LYS A 94 4.57 14.77 -13.94
N LEU A 95 3.79 15.03 -12.90
CA LEU A 95 2.36 15.30 -13.01
C LEU A 95 2.16 16.80 -13.12
N THR A 96 1.33 17.23 -14.07
CA THR A 96 0.96 18.64 -14.15
C THR A 96 -0.10 18.96 -13.11
N GLU A 97 -0.22 20.23 -12.75
CA GLU A 97 -1.27 20.68 -11.82
C GLU A 97 -2.64 20.28 -12.32
N GLN A 98 -2.88 20.42 -13.63
CA GLN A 98 -4.16 20.08 -14.24
C GLN A 98 -4.44 18.57 -14.16
N ASP A 99 -3.46 17.73 -14.40
CA ASP A 99 -3.58 16.28 -14.25
C ASP A 99 -4.02 15.91 -12.83
N ILE A 100 -3.38 16.52 -11.84
CA ILE A 100 -3.67 16.25 -10.42
C ILE A 100 -5.09 16.70 -10.08
N ILE A 101 -5.46 17.90 -10.45
CA ILE A 101 -6.78 18.47 -10.15
C ILE A 101 -7.88 17.66 -10.82
N SER A 102 -7.72 17.30 -12.09
CA SER A 102 -8.68 16.49 -12.83
C SER A 102 -8.88 15.12 -12.17
N TYR A 103 -7.79 14.50 -11.76
CA TYR A 103 -7.85 13.18 -11.12
C TYR A 103 -8.53 13.26 -9.76
N VAL A 104 -8.18 14.24 -8.95
CA VAL A 104 -8.79 14.41 -7.61
C VAL A 104 -10.28 14.73 -7.74
N ASN A 105 -10.67 15.55 -8.71
CA ASN A 105 -12.07 15.89 -8.93
C ASN A 105 -12.89 14.70 -9.44
N SER A 106 -12.27 13.68 -10.01
CA SER A 106 -12.97 12.45 -10.40
C SER A 106 -13.49 11.65 -9.19
N GLY A 107 -12.96 11.92 -7.99
CA GLY A 107 -13.31 11.24 -6.77
C GLY A 107 -12.71 9.84 -6.61
N LYS A 108 -11.99 9.35 -7.60
CA LYS A 108 -11.45 7.98 -7.60
C LYS A 108 -10.31 7.74 -6.61
N CYS A 109 -9.70 8.82 -6.11
CA CYS A 109 -8.55 8.72 -5.21
C CYS A 109 -8.93 8.67 -3.72
N MET A 110 -10.18 8.99 -3.37
CA MET A 110 -10.54 9.29 -1.97
C MET A 110 -10.54 8.07 -1.06
N ASP A 111 -10.69 6.89 -1.60
CA ASP A 111 -10.71 5.64 -0.83
C ASP A 111 -9.39 4.85 -0.92
N LYS A 112 -8.34 5.47 -1.45
CA LYS A 112 -7.08 4.80 -1.74
C LYS A 112 -5.91 5.37 -0.96
N ALA A 113 -5.10 4.48 -0.37
CA ALA A 113 -3.84 4.86 0.25
C ALA A 113 -2.92 5.50 -0.79
N GLY A 114 -2.24 6.59 -0.43
CA GLY A 114 -1.39 7.33 -1.36
C GLY A 114 -2.15 8.16 -2.39
N SER A 115 -3.46 8.19 -2.30
CA SER A 115 -4.36 9.00 -3.15
C SER A 115 -4.38 8.60 -4.62
N TYR A 116 -4.07 7.34 -4.95
CA TYR A 116 -4.17 6.88 -6.35
C TYR A 116 -4.45 5.39 -6.45
N GLY A 117 -4.95 4.96 -7.62
CA GLY A 117 -5.06 3.56 -7.99
C GLY A 117 -4.22 3.26 -9.22
N ILE A 118 -3.55 2.13 -9.23
CA ILE A 118 -2.66 1.73 -10.32
C ILE A 118 -3.38 1.59 -11.66
N GLN A 119 -4.69 1.35 -11.63
CA GLN A 119 -5.52 1.21 -12.83
C GLN A 119 -5.83 2.54 -13.50
N ASN A 120 -5.51 3.67 -12.85
CA ASN A 120 -5.85 4.99 -13.35
C ASN A 120 -4.79 5.47 -14.34
N VAL A 121 -5.09 5.31 -15.64
CA VAL A 121 -4.16 5.59 -16.74
C VAL A 121 -3.67 7.03 -16.83
N ILE A 122 -4.36 7.96 -16.19
CA ILE A 122 -3.97 9.36 -16.19
C ILE A 122 -2.66 9.60 -15.44
N LEU A 123 -2.34 8.68 -14.52
CA LEU A 123 -1.11 8.69 -13.75
C LEU A 123 -0.13 7.71 -14.39
N TRP A 124 0.59 8.14 -15.37
CA TRP A 124 1.57 7.28 -16.03
C TRP A 124 2.63 6.82 -15.05
N ILE A 125 2.66 5.53 -14.79
CA ILE A 125 3.50 4.91 -13.78
C ILE A 125 4.49 3.97 -14.45
N ILE A 126 5.74 4.06 -14.05
CA ILE A 126 6.72 3.04 -14.40
C ILE A 126 6.89 2.15 -13.18
N LEU A 127 6.44 0.91 -13.28
CA LEU A 127 6.59 -0.07 -12.21
C LEU A 127 7.93 -0.77 -12.33
N LYS A 128 8.68 -0.75 -11.24
CA LYS A 128 9.82 -1.64 -11.08
C LYS A 128 9.54 -2.52 -9.88
N ALA A 129 9.14 -3.73 -10.15
CA ALA A 129 9.02 -4.75 -9.12
C ALA A 129 10.25 -5.63 -9.17
N ILE A 130 10.74 -6.00 -8.00
CA ILE A 130 11.63 -7.14 -7.92
C ILE A 130 10.73 -8.36 -8.10
N ILE A 131 10.44 -8.68 -9.34
CA ILE A 131 9.68 -9.87 -9.64
C ILE A 131 10.69 -10.98 -9.87
N PRO A 132 10.68 -12.02 -9.02
CA PRO A 132 11.44 -13.20 -9.37
C PRO A 132 10.94 -13.66 -10.73
N MET A 133 11.84 -13.84 -11.64
CA MET A 133 11.52 -14.36 -12.97
C MET A 133 11.05 -15.79 -12.78
N TRP A 134 9.75 -15.95 -12.79
CA TRP A 134 9.11 -17.27 -12.79
C TRP A 134 8.82 -17.73 -14.21
#